data_2c3e2996716b0bd7d4e75489a7297fb0
#
_entry.id   2c3e2996716b0bd7d4e75489a7297fb0
#
_cell.length_a   1.000
_cell.length_b   1.000
_cell.length_c   1.000
_cell.angle_alpha   90.00
_cell.angle_beta   90.00
_cell.angle_gamma   90.00
#
_symmetry.space_group_name_H-M   'P 1'
#
loop_
_entity.id
_entity.type
_entity.pdbx_description
1 polymer ?
#
loop_
_entity_poly.entity_id
_entity_poly.type
_entity_poly.pdbx_seq_one_letter_code
_entity_poly.pdbx_strand_id
1 'polypeptide(L)'
;MGGTYFPKETKHGLPSFKEVLKKVSESYEEQRENIIKQKDLIIKNLDLKKNSVLSQDLEPILEVTLSHLDEIKGGYKGSPKFPTFNLYETLFYFYNKSKDKKYLKPIQLIIKQLCSKGIYDHVEGGIARYTVDDNWVIPHFEKMLYDNTQFVLLLSKYCKINPDNYFKNKLSQTIEFLKKNFLNKEGFLGSAYDADSDGEEGKYYVYNYDEIKDIENIEKYFEIKPEGNWEKKIILIEKKEPDKDIIKKPVSYTHLTLPTMRTV
;
A
#
# COMPACT_ATOMS: atom_id res chain seq x y z
N MET A 1 -17.01 22.53 -0.76
CA MET A 1 -16.57 21.70 0.38
C MET A 1 -16.68 20.25 -0.05
N GLY A 2 -15.69 19.44 0.19
CA GLY A 2 -15.68 18.01 -0.13
C GLY A 2 -14.98 17.23 0.97
N GLY A 3 -15.29 15.96 1.10
CA GLY A 3 -14.68 15.04 2.05
C GLY A 3 -15.09 13.62 1.76
N THR A 4 -14.31 12.67 2.25
CA THR A 4 -14.54 11.25 2.05
C THR A 4 -15.18 10.55 3.25
N TYR A 5 -15.13 11.18 4.42
CA TYR A 5 -15.71 10.66 5.65
C TYR A 5 -16.38 11.78 6.44
N PHE A 6 -17.61 11.51 6.86
CA PHE A 6 -18.39 12.36 7.77
C PHE A 6 -19.03 11.47 8.83
N PRO A 7 -18.73 11.65 10.12
CA PRO A 7 -19.33 10.86 11.16
C PRO A 7 -20.85 11.11 11.26
N LYS A 8 -21.60 10.15 11.77
CA LYS A 8 -23.05 10.28 12.03
C LYS A 8 -23.31 11.35 13.09
N GLU A 9 -22.48 11.42 14.10
CA GLU A 9 -22.50 12.40 15.19
C GLU A 9 -21.14 13.08 15.27
N THR A 10 -21.09 14.34 15.75
CA THR A 10 -19.83 15.07 15.92
C THR A 10 -18.86 14.28 16.77
N LYS A 11 -17.71 13.92 16.21
CA LYS A 11 -16.71 13.07 16.86
C LYS A 11 -15.29 13.46 16.42
N HIS A 12 -14.32 13.40 17.35
CA HIS A 12 -12.91 13.71 17.08
C HIS A 12 -12.68 15.09 16.41
N GLY A 13 -13.48 16.11 16.76
CA GLY A 13 -13.38 17.44 16.16
C GLY A 13 -13.96 17.58 14.75
N LEU A 14 -14.53 16.49 14.19
CA LEU A 14 -15.21 16.50 12.90
C LEU A 14 -16.71 16.70 13.10
N PRO A 15 -17.36 17.61 12.33
CA PRO A 15 -18.79 17.82 12.38
C PRO A 15 -19.55 16.59 11.86
N SER A 16 -20.75 16.35 12.36
CA SER A 16 -21.62 15.31 11.84
C SER A 16 -22.05 15.58 10.39
N PHE A 17 -22.37 14.54 9.64
CA PHE A 17 -22.86 14.67 8.26
C PHE A 17 -24.09 15.60 8.19
N LYS A 18 -25.02 15.48 9.17
CA LYS A 18 -26.20 16.34 9.26
C LYS A 18 -25.85 17.83 9.41
N GLU A 19 -24.85 18.14 10.27
CA GLU A 19 -24.40 19.53 10.46
C GLU A 19 -23.71 20.08 9.20
N VAL A 20 -22.93 19.25 8.51
CA VAL A 20 -22.30 19.64 7.23
C VAL A 20 -23.36 19.97 6.20
N LEU A 21 -24.37 19.12 6.02
CA LEU A 21 -25.47 19.37 5.07
C LEU A 21 -26.22 20.65 5.40
N LYS A 22 -26.53 20.86 6.68
CA LYS A 22 -27.25 22.07 7.13
C LYS A 22 -26.42 23.34 6.82
N LYS A 23 -25.12 23.34 7.19
CA LYS A 23 -24.23 24.49 6.90
C LYS A 23 -24.05 24.76 5.40
N VAL A 24 -23.98 23.69 4.58
CA VAL A 24 -23.89 23.85 3.13
C VAL A 24 -25.17 24.49 2.57
N SER A 25 -26.37 24.04 3.03
CA SER A 25 -27.65 24.62 2.62
C SER A 25 -27.76 26.06 3.03
N GLU A 26 -27.50 26.39 4.30
CA GLU A 26 -27.51 27.76 4.82
C GLU A 26 -26.54 28.68 4.03
N SER A 27 -25.29 28.23 3.83
CA SER A 27 -24.30 28.99 3.05
C SER A 27 -24.75 29.21 1.60
N TYR A 28 -25.43 28.25 0.99
CA TYR A 28 -25.92 28.35 -0.38
C TYR A 28 -27.05 29.38 -0.50
N GLU A 29 -27.93 29.48 0.51
CA GLU A 29 -29.02 30.45 0.54
C GLU A 29 -28.51 31.84 0.87
N GLU A 30 -27.71 32.00 1.91
CA GLU A 30 -27.26 33.30 2.44
C GLU A 30 -26.12 33.92 1.62
N GLN A 31 -25.26 33.12 0.98
CA GLN A 31 -24.04 33.58 0.30
C GLN A 31 -24.04 33.28 -1.20
N ARG A 32 -25.18 33.09 -1.80
CA ARG A 32 -25.34 32.65 -3.19
C ARG A 32 -24.53 33.47 -4.18
N GLU A 33 -24.53 34.82 -4.05
CA GLU A 33 -23.77 35.69 -4.95
C GLU A 33 -22.25 35.47 -4.82
N ASN A 34 -21.74 35.29 -3.60
CA ASN A 34 -20.33 35.02 -3.36
C ASN A 34 -19.93 33.66 -3.94
N ILE A 35 -20.79 32.65 -3.79
CA ILE A 35 -20.57 31.30 -4.34
C ILE A 35 -20.50 31.36 -5.87
N ILE A 36 -21.40 32.15 -6.52
CA ILE A 36 -21.39 32.32 -7.97
C ILE A 36 -20.11 33.03 -8.42
N LYS A 37 -19.67 34.09 -7.73
CA LYS A 37 -18.40 34.77 -8.05
C LYS A 37 -17.20 33.86 -7.90
N GLN A 38 -17.14 33.06 -6.83
CA GLN A 38 -16.08 32.07 -6.63
C GLN A 38 -16.11 30.98 -7.70
N LYS A 39 -17.28 30.47 -8.07
CA LYS A 39 -17.47 29.55 -9.17
C LYS A 39 -16.85 30.07 -10.47
N ASP A 40 -17.16 31.30 -10.83
CA ASP A 40 -16.67 31.93 -12.07
C ASP A 40 -15.14 32.11 -12.05
N LEU A 41 -14.55 32.43 -10.89
CA LEU A 41 -13.11 32.48 -10.69
C LEU A 41 -12.48 31.09 -10.84
N ILE A 42 -13.10 30.05 -10.25
CA ILE A 42 -12.63 28.67 -10.36
C ILE A 42 -12.68 28.19 -11.80
N ILE A 43 -13.81 28.43 -12.51
CA ILE A 43 -13.98 28.06 -13.91
C ILE A 43 -12.94 28.78 -14.77
N LYS A 44 -12.72 30.09 -14.56
CA LYS A 44 -11.69 30.85 -15.28
C LYS A 44 -10.27 30.32 -15.04
N ASN A 45 -9.99 29.86 -13.83
CA ASN A 45 -8.70 29.23 -13.49
C ASN A 45 -8.58 27.80 -13.99
N LEU A 46 -9.72 27.08 -14.13
CA LEU A 46 -9.79 25.74 -14.72
C LEU A 46 -9.81 25.77 -16.25
N ASP A 47 -10.13 26.93 -16.86
CA ASP A 47 -9.87 27.16 -18.28
C ASP A 47 -8.36 27.19 -18.52
N LEU A 48 -7.79 26.03 -18.28
CA LEU A 48 -6.43 25.71 -18.66
C LEU A 48 -6.34 26.07 -20.13
N LYS A 49 -5.55 27.08 -20.45
CA LYS A 49 -5.11 27.33 -21.81
C LYS A 49 -4.90 25.96 -22.42
N LYS A 50 -5.68 25.60 -23.41
CA LYS A 50 -5.42 24.45 -24.26
C LYS A 50 -4.10 24.73 -24.98
N ASN A 51 -3.00 24.78 -24.26
CA ASN A 51 -1.68 24.65 -24.80
C ASN A 51 -1.55 23.20 -25.21
N SER A 52 -2.20 22.91 -26.32
CA SER A 52 -2.22 21.63 -26.97
C SER A 52 -0.90 21.39 -27.69
N VAL A 53 0.16 21.27 -26.94
CA VAL A 53 1.27 20.42 -27.34
C VAL A 53 1.57 19.60 -26.10
N LEU A 54 0.83 18.52 -25.93
CA LEU A 54 1.38 17.38 -25.19
C LEU A 54 2.67 17.05 -25.93
N SER A 55 3.80 17.45 -25.38
CA SER A 55 5.08 16.93 -25.81
C SER A 55 4.93 15.41 -25.82
N GLN A 56 5.13 14.77 -26.97
CA GLN A 56 5.14 13.31 -27.07
C GLN A 56 6.36 12.72 -26.34
N ASP A 57 7.28 13.58 -25.93
CA ASP A 57 8.46 13.22 -25.19
C ASP A 57 8.17 13.22 -23.67
N LEU A 58 8.08 12.03 -23.10
CA LEU A 58 7.88 11.81 -21.67
C LEU A 58 9.21 11.77 -20.89
N GLU A 59 10.36 11.75 -21.55
CA GLU A 59 11.65 11.64 -20.86
C GLU A 59 11.90 12.79 -19.85
N PRO A 60 11.65 14.06 -20.17
CA PRO A 60 11.85 15.14 -19.20
C PRO A 60 10.97 15.00 -17.95
N ILE A 61 9.74 14.51 -18.11
CA ILE A 61 8.82 14.27 -16.99
C ILE A 61 9.35 13.12 -16.12
N LEU A 62 9.87 12.06 -16.75
CA LEU A 62 10.46 10.94 -16.03
C LEU A 62 11.74 11.33 -15.28
N GLU A 63 12.60 12.17 -15.84
CA GLU A 63 13.79 12.66 -15.13
C GLU A 63 13.41 13.41 -13.86
N VAL A 64 12.43 14.31 -13.94
CA VAL A 64 11.91 15.00 -12.76
C VAL A 64 11.31 13.99 -11.77
N THR A 65 10.55 13.00 -12.24
CA THR A 65 9.96 11.98 -11.39
C THR A 65 11.04 11.15 -10.69
N LEU A 66 12.06 10.71 -11.41
CA LEU A 66 13.19 9.96 -10.86
C LEU A 66 13.92 10.73 -9.77
N SER A 67 14.10 12.05 -9.90
CA SER A 67 14.76 12.89 -8.90
C SER A 67 14.01 12.96 -7.56
N HIS A 68 12.71 12.69 -7.56
CA HIS A 68 11.88 12.64 -6.34
C HIS A 68 11.87 11.26 -5.68
N LEU A 69 12.44 10.24 -6.31
CA LEU A 69 12.52 8.90 -5.72
C LEU A 69 13.61 8.85 -4.64
N ASP A 70 13.36 8.00 -3.66
CA ASP A 70 14.32 7.68 -2.61
C ASP A 70 15.25 6.56 -3.12
N GLU A 71 16.50 6.91 -3.35
CA GLU A 71 17.49 5.99 -3.90
C GLU A 71 17.99 4.93 -2.91
N ILE A 72 17.66 5.09 -1.61
CA ILE A 72 18.08 4.18 -0.54
C ILE A 72 16.90 3.31 -0.09
N LYS A 73 15.74 3.94 0.18
CA LYS A 73 14.56 3.27 0.72
C LYS A 73 13.56 2.86 -0.36
N GLY A 74 13.69 3.36 -1.58
CA GLY A 74 12.71 3.17 -2.65
C GLY A 74 11.41 3.95 -2.46
N GLY A 75 10.62 4.06 -3.53
CA GLY A 75 9.41 4.89 -3.54
C GLY A 75 9.71 6.38 -3.55
N TYR A 76 8.69 7.21 -3.40
CA TYR A 76 8.88 8.64 -3.22
C TYR A 76 9.50 8.94 -1.86
N LYS A 77 10.26 10.04 -1.78
CA LYS A 77 10.83 10.54 -0.51
C LYS A 77 9.71 10.95 0.46
N GLY A 78 9.92 10.67 1.75
CA GLY A 78 8.98 11.04 2.83
C GLY A 78 7.97 9.96 3.18
N SER A 79 7.02 10.31 4.04
CA SER A 79 5.94 9.43 4.53
C SER A 79 4.58 10.15 4.47
N PRO A 80 3.45 9.43 4.32
CA PRO A 80 3.35 7.97 4.13
C PRO A 80 3.89 7.51 2.78
N LYS A 81 4.34 6.24 2.68
CA LYS A 81 4.84 5.65 1.43
C LYS A 81 3.83 4.71 0.80
N PHE A 82 3.50 5.01 -0.46
CA PHE A 82 2.67 4.16 -1.31
C PHE A 82 3.52 3.43 -2.35
N PRO A 83 3.19 2.17 -2.70
CA PRO A 83 3.93 1.40 -3.71
C PRO A 83 3.95 2.04 -5.11
N THR A 84 2.95 2.85 -5.46
CA THR A 84 2.83 3.62 -6.73
C THR A 84 3.16 2.79 -7.98
N PHE A 85 2.51 1.65 -8.14
CA PHE A 85 2.81 0.65 -9.18
C PHE A 85 2.84 1.19 -10.60
N ASN A 86 1.95 2.14 -10.93
CA ASN A 86 1.89 2.76 -12.27
C ASN A 86 3.21 3.41 -12.69
N LEU A 87 3.95 3.98 -11.72
CA LEU A 87 5.27 4.54 -11.99
C LEU A 87 6.23 3.44 -12.44
N TYR A 88 6.30 2.32 -11.71
CA TYR A 88 7.22 1.23 -12.02
C TYR A 88 6.85 0.50 -13.31
N GLU A 89 5.56 0.41 -13.65
CA GLU A 89 5.10 -0.05 -14.96
C GLU A 89 5.61 0.85 -16.09
N THR A 90 5.57 2.17 -15.89
CA THR A 90 6.11 3.14 -16.83
C THR A 90 7.63 3.00 -16.94
N LEU A 91 8.34 2.87 -15.83
CA LEU A 91 9.80 2.64 -15.84
C LEU A 91 10.18 1.34 -16.55
N PHE A 92 9.37 0.26 -16.41
CA PHE A 92 9.57 -0.97 -17.17
C PHE A 92 9.43 -0.75 -18.68
N TYR A 93 8.44 0.03 -19.10
CA TYR A 93 8.28 0.36 -20.53
C TYR A 93 9.53 1.06 -21.08
N PHE A 94 10.02 2.08 -20.37
CA PHE A 94 11.23 2.82 -20.81
C PHE A 94 12.48 1.96 -20.73
N TYR A 95 12.63 1.13 -19.71
CA TYR A 95 13.73 0.17 -19.64
C TYR A 95 13.71 -0.81 -20.82
N ASN A 96 12.54 -1.33 -21.18
CA ASN A 96 12.43 -2.27 -22.31
C ASN A 96 12.79 -1.59 -23.65
N LYS A 97 12.46 -0.33 -23.81
CA LYS A 97 12.73 0.46 -25.02
C LYS A 97 14.22 0.84 -25.14
N SER A 98 14.83 1.33 -24.06
CA SER A 98 16.20 1.90 -24.08
C SER A 98 17.27 0.98 -23.54
N LYS A 99 16.91 -0.01 -22.71
CA LYS A 99 17.80 -0.84 -21.89
C LYS A 99 18.66 -0.04 -20.89
N ASP A 100 18.31 1.23 -20.65
CA ASP A 100 19.01 2.07 -19.70
C ASP A 100 18.71 1.64 -18.27
N LYS A 101 19.77 1.35 -17.53
CA LYS A 101 19.68 0.88 -16.12
C LYS A 101 19.11 1.93 -15.17
N LYS A 102 19.09 3.22 -15.55
CA LYS A 102 18.47 4.27 -14.72
C LYS A 102 17.01 3.99 -14.43
N TYR A 103 16.29 3.35 -15.35
CA TYR A 103 14.90 2.94 -15.17
C TYR A 103 14.76 1.63 -14.40
N LEU A 104 15.75 0.72 -14.50
CA LEU A 104 15.70 -0.58 -13.82
C LEU A 104 16.03 -0.50 -12.33
N LYS A 105 17.01 0.34 -11.94
CA LYS A 105 17.45 0.46 -10.53
C LYS A 105 16.32 0.77 -9.56
N PRO A 106 15.43 1.77 -9.79
CA PRO A 106 14.31 2.04 -8.90
C PRO A 106 13.35 0.85 -8.79
N ILE A 107 13.12 0.10 -9.88
CA ILE A 107 12.28 -1.10 -9.90
C ILE A 107 12.87 -2.19 -9.01
N GLN A 108 14.18 -2.44 -9.13
CA GLN A 108 14.88 -3.42 -8.31
C GLN A 108 14.79 -3.08 -6.82
N LEU A 109 15.00 -1.80 -6.50
CA LEU A 109 14.97 -1.32 -5.13
C LEU A 109 13.58 -1.46 -4.52
N ILE A 110 12.53 -0.98 -5.20
CA ILE A 110 11.18 -1.05 -4.65
C ILE A 110 10.71 -2.50 -4.47
N ILE A 111 10.97 -3.38 -5.43
CA ILE A 111 10.60 -4.80 -5.33
C ILE A 111 11.28 -5.45 -4.12
N LYS A 112 12.57 -5.17 -3.89
CA LYS A 112 13.28 -5.65 -2.72
C LYS A 112 12.63 -5.18 -1.43
N GLN A 113 12.30 -3.89 -1.33
CA GLN A 113 11.64 -3.33 -0.14
C GLN A 113 10.25 -3.97 0.07
N LEU A 114 9.42 -3.99 -0.96
CA LEU A 114 8.08 -4.56 -0.88
C LEU A 114 8.09 -6.06 -0.55
N CYS A 115 9.12 -6.81 -0.90
CA CYS A 115 9.21 -8.24 -0.60
C CYS A 115 9.78 -8.56 0.79
N SER A 116 10.55 -7.64 1.41
CA SER A 116 11.30 -7.96 2.64
C SER A 116 10.88 -7.15 3.87
N LYS A 117 10.17 -6.04 3.68
CA LYS A 117 9.79 -5.14 4.78
C LYS A 117 8.40 -5.45 5.34
N GLY A 118 8.00 -4.73 6.38
CA GLY A 118 6.74 -4.96 7.09
C GLY A 118 5.47 -4.70 6.27
N ILE A 119 5.56 -4.02 5.13
CA ILE A 119 4.43 -3.88 4.20
C ILE A 119 4.00 -5.22 3.59
N TYR A 120 4.89 -6.21 3.52
CA TYR A 120 4.59 -7.56 3.06
C TYR A 120 4.18 -8.44 4.23
N ASP A 121 3.08 -9.15 4.08
CA ASP A 121 2.72 -10.21 5.01
C ASP A 121 3.55 -11.46 4.76
N HIS A 122 4.57 -11.66 5.59
CA HIS A 122 5.49 -12.78 5.44
C HIS A 122 4.89 -14.14 5.77
N VAL A 123 3.71 -14.17 6.38
CA VAL A 123 3.01 -15.40 6.80
C VAL A 123 2.01 -15.85 5.74
N GLU A 124 1.03 -15.03 5.41
CA GLU A 124 0.00 -15.40 4.44
C GLU A 124 0.29 -14.91 3.02
N GLY A 125 1.14 -13.92 2.86
CA GLY A 125 1.41 -13.28 1.58
C GLY A 125 0.59 -12.04 1.33
N GLY A 126 0.93 -11.36 0.24
CA GLY A 126 0.31 -10.10 -0.14
C GLY A 126 0.90 -8.89 0.58
N ILE A 127 0.54 -7.71 0.10
CA ILE A 127 1.02 -6.44 0.64
C ILE A 127 -0.13 -5.61 1.20
N ALA A 128 0.17 -4.83 2.22
CA ALA A 128 -0.69 -3.76 2.70
C ALA A 128 -0.68 -2.58 1.72
N ARG A 129 -1.68 -1.71 1.84
CA ARG A 129 -1.92 -0.60 0.91
C ARG A 129 -0.78 0.43 0.88
N TYR A 130 -0.26 0.83 2.05
CA TYR A 130 0.83 1.79 2.23
C TYR A 130 1.46 1.64 3.61
N THR A 131 2.57 2.33 3.84
CA THR A 131 3.17 2.44 5.18
C THR A 131 3.08 3.88 5.70
N VAL A 132 2.88 4.03 7.01
CA VAL A 132 2.82 5.34 7.67
C VAL A 132 4.23 5.92 7.90
N ASP A 133 5.25 5.07 7.88
CA ASP A 133 6.67 5.43 7.97
C ASP A 133 7.35 5.46 6.58
N ASP A 134 8.58 5.94 6.54
CA ASP A 134 9.36 6.05 5.31
C ASP A 134 10.29 4.86 5.04
N ASN A 135 10.27 3.82 5.88
CA ASN A 135 11.14 2.63 5.78
C ASN A 135 10.41 1.35 5.34
N TRP A 136 9.13 1.46 4.97
CA TRP A 136 8.26 0.34 4.59
C TRP A 136 7.99 -0.66 5.73
N VAL A 137 8.06 -0.22 6.99
CA VAL A 137 8.00 -1.07 8.18
C VAL A 137 6.60 -1.13 8.77
N ILE A 138 5.97 0.02 8.99
CA ILE A 138 4.69 0.13 9.70
C ILE A 138 3.57 0.31 8.67
N PRO A 139 2.85 -0.77 8.29
CA PRO A 139 1.78 -0.65 7.31
C PRO A 139 0.51 -0.08 7.92
N HIS A 140 -0.30 0.58 7.10
CA HIS A 140 -1.74 0.61 7.33
C HIS A 140 -2.27 -0.73 6.85
N PHE A 141 -2.70 -1.59 7.77
CA PHE A 141 -2.86 -3.03 7.55
C PHE A 141 -3.96 -3.45 6.56
N GLU A 142 -4.66 -2.50 5.95
CA GLU A 142 -5.62 -2.75 4.89
C GLU A 142 -4.95 -3.41 3.67
N LYS A 143 -5.51 -4.50 3.15
CA LYS A 143 -5.04 -5.15 1.93
C LYS A 143 -6.07 -4.98 0.81
N MET A 144 -5.69 -4.24 -0.24
CA MET A 144 -6.56 -4.00 -1.40
C MET A 144 -6.32 -5.04 -2.49
N LEU A 145 -7.39 -5.46 -3.16
CA LEU A 145 -7.28 -6.34 -4.33
C LEU A 145 -6.43 -5.69 -5.42
N TYR A 146 -6.70 -4.42 -5.73
CA TYR A 146 -6.00 -3.72 -6.81
C TYR A 146 -4.49 -3.53 -6.54
N ASP A 147 -4.09 -3.27 -5.30
CA ASP A 147 -2.67 -3.16 -4.94
C ASP A 147 -1.96 -4.50 -5.10
N ASN A 148 -2.57 -5.56 -4.60
CA ASN A 148 -2.01 -6.91 -4.68
C ASN A 148 -1.94 -7.45 -6.11
N THR A 149 -2.94 -7.13 -6.95
CA THR A 149 -2.90 -7.52 -8.37
C THR A 149 -1.83 -6.75 -9.15
N GLN A 150 -1.65 -5.46 -8.87
CA GLN A 150 -0.57 -4.66 -9.45
C GLN A 150 0.81 -5.13 -8.98
N PHE A 151 0.93 -5.51 -7.71
CA PHE A 151 2.16 -6.11 -7.18
C PHE A 151 2.51 -7.43 -7.89
N VAL A 152 1.53 -8.33 -8.07
CA VAL A 152 1.70 -9.58 -8.84
C VAL A 152 2.17 -9.27 -10.27
N LEU A 153 1.56 -8.28 -10.94
CA LEU A 153 1.94 -7.89 -12.29
C LEU A 153 3.38 -7.38 -12.36
N LEU A 154 3.75 -6.43 -11.47
CA LEU A 154 5.10 -5.88 -11.39
C LEU A 154 6.13 -6.98 -11.11
N LEU A 155 5.87 -7.83 -10.11
CA LEU A 155 6.77 -8.89 -9.69
C LEU A 155 6.91 -9.97 -10.78
N SER A 156 5.83 -10.30 -11.50
CA SER A 156 5.88 -11.26 -12.63
C SER A 156 6.76 -10.76 -13.77
N LYS A 157 6.69 -9.45 -14.11
CA LYS A 157 7.57 -8.83 -15.10
C LYS A 157 9.02 -8.84 -14.63
N TYR A 158 9.26 -8.56 -13.35
CA TYR A 158 10.59 -8.57 -12.77
C TYR A 158 11.22 -9.96 -12.79
N CYS A 159 10.47 -11.00 -12.46
CA CYS A 159 10.95 -12.39 -12.51
C CYS A 159 11.39 -12.86 -13.91
N LYS A 160 10.89 -12.22 -14.98
CA LYS A 160 11.35 -12.51 -16.36
C LYS A 160 12.75 -11.99 -16.65
N ILE A 161 13.15 -10.88 -16.02
CA ILE A 161 14.48 -10.28 -16.21
C ILE A 161 15.45 -10.66 -15.09
N ASN A 162 14.94 -11.06 -13.96
CA ASN A 162 15.72 -11.59 -12.82
C ASN A 162 15.05 -12.87 -12.28
N PRO A 163 15.45 -14.04 -12.78
CA PRO A 163 14.79 -15.32 -12.48
C PRO A 163 15.20 -15.90 -11.11
N ASP A 164 15.34 -15.06 -10.09
CA ASP A 164 15.65 -15.47 -8.72
C ASP A 164 14.45 -16.18 -8.07
N ASN A 165 14.72 -17.30 -7.40
CA ASN A 165 13.71 -18.11 -6.73
C ASN A 165 13.04 -17.36 -5.58
N TYR A 166 13.74 -16.47 -4.89
CA TYR A 166 13.19 -15.62 -3.85
C TYR A 166 11.96 -14.84 -4.34
N PHE A 167 12.11 -14.10 -5.44
CA PHE A 167 11.01 -13.32 -6.00
C PHE A 167 9.90 -14.19 -6.60
N LYS A 168 10.23 -15.35 -7.16
CA LYS A 168 9.23 -16.33 -7.62
C LYS A 168 8.41 -16.89 -6.46
N ASN A 169 9.02 -17.16 -5.30
CA ASN A 169 8.34 -17.64 -4.11
C ASN A 169 7.38 -16.56 -3.57
N LYS A 170 7.82 -15.28 -3.50
CA LYS A 170 6.96 -14.15 -3.11
C LYS A 170 5.79 -13.96 -4.08
N LEU A 171 6.03 -14.10 -5.38
CA LEU A 171 4.98 -14.06 -6.40
C LEU A 171 3.96 -15.18 -6.20
N SER A 172 4.41 -16.42 -6.04
CA SER A 172 3.52 -17.58 -5.81
C SER A 172 2.72 -17.42 -4.52
N GLN A 173 3.36 -17.00 -3.43
CA GLN A 173 2.71 -16.78 -2.13
C GLN A 173 1.62 -15.70 -2.24
N THR A 174 1.90 -14.60 -2.94
CA THR A 174 0.90 -13.53 -3.15
C THR A 174 -0.28 -14.00 -4.00
N ILE A 175 -0.03 -14.80 -5.04
CA ILE A 175 -1.10 -15.38 -5.87
C ILE A 175 -1.94 -16.37 -5.05
N GLU A 176 -1.31 -17.21 -4.24
CA GLU A 176 -2.01 -18.14 -3.35
C GLU A 176 -2.87 -17.41 -2.32
N PHE A 177 -2.32 -16.33 -1.73
CA PHE A 177 -3.07 -15.45 -0.84
C PHE A 177 -4.32 -14.87 -1.51
N LEU A 178 -4.19 -14.32 -2.72
CA LEU A 178 -5.33 -13.77 -3.46
C LEU A 178 -6.39 -14.83 -3.75
N LYS A 179 -5.99 -16.03 -4.18
CA LYS A 179 -6.91 -17.13 -4.45
C LYS A 179 -7.62 -17.64 -3.20
N LYS A 180 -6.89 -17.77 -2.09
CA LYS A 180 -7.42 -18.29 -0.83
C LYS A 180 -8.36 -17.31 -0.15
N ASN A 181 -7.98 -16.03 -0.14
CA ASN A 181 -8.62 -15.05 0.74
C ASN A 181 -9.57 -14.09 -0.01
N PHE A 182 -9.28 -13.71 -1.24
CA PHE A 182 -10.14 -12.78 -2.00
C PHE A 182 -11.20 -13.46 -2.82
N LEU A 183 -10.98 -14.71 -3.26
CA LEU A 183 -11.96 -15.44 -4.07
C LEU A 183 -13.01 -16.09 -3.16
N ASN A 184 -14.28 -15.71 -3.33
CA ASN A 184 -15.38 -16.33 -2.61
C ASN A 184 -15.86 -17.63 -3.26
N LYS A 185 -16.79 -18.36 -2.60
CA LYS A 185 -17.31 -19.64 -3.11
C LYS A 185 -18.09 -19.52 -4.41
N GLU A 186 -18.60 -18.34 -4.72
CA GLU A 186 -19.39 -18.05 -5.93
C GLU A 186 -18.49 -17.60 -7.11
N GLY A 187 -17.17 -17.51 -6.91
CA GLY A 187 -16.22 -17.12 -7.96
C GLY A 187 -16.01 -15.61 -8.08
N PHE A 188 -16.52 -14.80 -7.16
CA PHE A 188 -16.29 -13.36 -7.13
C PHE A 188 -15.10 -13.01 -6.23
N LEU A 189 -14.41 -11.92 -6.56
CA LEU A 189 -13.32 -11.40 -5.77
C LEU A 189 -13.82 -10.28 -4.85
N GLY A 190 -13.47 -10.34 -3.58
CA GLY A 190 -13.63 -9.23 -2.64
C GLY A 190 -12.73 -8.06 -3.00
N SER A 191 -13.08 -6.85 -2.58
CA SER A 191 -12.32 -5.63 -2.93
C SER A 191 -11.16 -5.34 -1.98
N ALA A 192 -11.34 -5.61 -0.69
CA ALA A 192 -10.37 -5.30 0.36
C ALA A 192 -10.54 -6.16 1.59
N TYR A 193 -9.46 -6.34 2.34
CA TYR A 193 -9.49 -6.68 3.76
C TYR A 193 -9.31 -5.43 4.59
N ASP A 194 -10.09 -5.31 5.67
CA ASP A 194 -9.99 -4.20 6.60
C ASP A 194 -8.63 -4.21 7.33
N ALA A 195 -8.19 -3.05 7.79
CA ALA A 195 -7.01 -2.94 8.66
C ALA A 195 -7.28 -3.51 10.06
N ASP A 196 -8.55 -3.46 10.50
CA ASP A 196 -8.96 -3.83 11.85
C ASP A 196 -9.35 -5.30 11.96
N SER A 197 -8.94 -5.93 13.05
CA SER A 197 -9.41 -7.22 13.52
C SER A 197 -9.91 -7.07 14.95
N ASP A 198 -11.16 -7.47 15.23
CA ASP A 198 -11.79 -7.31 16.54
C ASP A 198 -11.78 -5.86 17.08
N GLY A 199 -11.80 -4.86 16.19
CA GLY A 199 -11.77 -3.43 16.54
C GLY A 199 -10.39 -2.86 16.87
N GLU A 200 -9.31 -3.61 16.64
CA GLU A 200 -7.93 -3.15 16.76
C GLU A 200 -7.22 -3.19 15.41
N GLU A 201 -6.59 -2.07 15.02
CA GLU A 201 -5.78 -2.01 13.79
C GLU A 201 -4.57 -2.94 13.88
N GLY A 202 -4.35 -3.72 12.84
CA GLY A 202 -3.19 -4.57 12.69
C GLY A 202 -3.14 -5.81 13.58
N LYS A 203 -4.11 -6.03 14.47
CA LYS A 203 -4.11 -7.12 15.46
C LYS A 203 -3.79 -8.50 14.87
N TYR A 204 -4.29 -8.78 13.68
CA TYR A 204 -4.07 -10.03 12.98
C TYR A 204 -2.63 -10.20 12.44
N TYR A 205 -1.94 -9.10 12.17
CA TYR A 205 -0.67 -9.09 11.43
C TYR A 205 0.56 -8.86 12.31
N VAL A 206 0.37 -8.61 13.61
CA VAL A 206 1.45 -8.30 14.54
C VAL A 206 1.53 -9.32 15.67
N TYR A 207 2.69 -9.47 16.27
CA TYR A 207 2.98 -10.50 17.26
C TYR A 207 3.54 -9.89 18.53
N ASN A 208 3.18 -10.45 19.69
CA ASN A 208 3.93 -10.20 20.92
C ASN A 208 5.23 -11.00 20.89
N TYR A 209 6.28 -10.48 21.52
CA TYR A 209 7.57 -11.18 21.57
C TYR A 209 7.43 -12.59 22.13
N ASP A 210 6.65 -12.75 23.21
CA ASP A 210 6.43 -14.05 23.87
C ASP A 210 5.72 -15.10 22.99
N GLU A 211 4.97 -14.69 21.98
CA GLU A 211 4.28 -15.58 21.06
C GLU A 211 5.23 -16.23 20.04
N ILE A 212 6.32 -15.55 19.73
CA ILE A 212 7.19 -15.98 18.62
C ILE A 212 8.64 -16.28 19.04
N LYS A 213 9.10 -15.86 20.25
CA LYS A 213 10.49 -16.01 20.71
C LYS A 213 10.97 -17.47 20.72
N ASP A 214 10.07 -18.42 21.02
CA ASP A 214 10.38 -19.85 21.15
C ASP A 214 10.31 -20.59 19.80
N ILE A 215 10.01 -19.91 18.70
CA ILE A 215 10.08 -20.49 17.37
C ILE A 215 11.55 -20.65 16.98
N GLU A 216 11.98 -21.90 16.83
CA GLU A 216 13.37 -22.24 16.54
C GLU A 216 13.91 -21.47 15.32
N ASN A 217 15.03 -20.78 15.52
CA ASN A 217 15.72 -20.00 14.48
C ASN A 217 14.95 -18.78 13.92
N ILE A 218 13.85 -18.31 14.52
CA ILE A 218 13.08 -17.18 13.96
C ILE A 218 13.94 -15.92 13.80
N GLU A 219 14.83 -15.64 14.76
CA GLU A 219 15.72 -14.47 14.73
C GLU A 219 16.75 -14.50 13.56
N LYS A 220 17.00 -15.68 13.00
CA LYS A 220 17.85 -15.83 11.82
C LYS A 220 17.16 -15.26 10.57
N TYR A 221 15.84 -15.31 10.51
CA TYR A 221 15.04 -14.96 9.35
C TYR A 221 14.36 -13.60 9.48
N PHE A 222 13.97 -13.21 10.69
CA PHE A 222 13.24 -11.97 10.95
C PHE A 222 13.93 -11.09 11.98
N GLU A 223 13.66 -9.77 11.87
CA GLU A 223 14.04 -8.82 12.90
C GLU A 223 13.01 -8.89 14.03
N ILE A 224 13.36 -9.57 15.12
CA ILE A 224 12.53 -9.63 16.32
C ILE A 224 13.30 -9.09 17.52
N LYS A 225 12.61 -8.29 18.34
CA LYS A 225 13.19 -7.68 19.57
C LYS A 225 12.13 -7.67 20.67
N PRO A 226 12.52 -7.83 21.92
CA PRO A 226 11.58 -7.82 23.05
C PRO A 226 10.72 -6.55 23.15
N GLU A 227 11.32 -5.38 22.80
CA GLU A 227 10.63 -4.09 22.80
C GLU A 227 9.66 -3.91 21.63
N GLY A 228 9.68 -4.81 20.63
CA GLY A 228 8.92 -4.69 19.41
C GLY A 228 9.45 -3.61 18.46
N ASN A 229 8.75 -3.40 17.33
CA ASN A 229 9.04 -2.33 16.39
C ASN A 229 7.81 -1.44 16.11
N TRP A 230 6.67 -1.77 16.68
CA TRP A 230 5.44 -0.99 16.64
C TRP A 230 4.57 -1.26 17.87
N GLU A 231 4.31 -0.24 18.72
CA GLU A 231 3.43 -0.31 19.91
C GLU A 231 3.71 -1.53 20.83
N LYS A 232 5.00 -1.85 21.06
CA LYS A 232 5.48 -3.03 21.79
C LYS A 232 5.14 -4.37 21.14
N LYS A 233 4.65 -4.36 19.92
CA LYS A 233 4.39 -5.54 19.09
C LYS A 233 5.42 -5.63 17.97
N ILE A 234 5.49 -6.77 17.33
CA ILE A 234 6.45 -7.08 16.26
C ILE A 234 5.71 -7.19 14.94
N ILE A 235 6.06 -6.31 14.01
CA ILE A 235 5.81 -6.47 12.60
C ILE A 235 7.01 -7.23 12.02
N LEU A 236 6.78 -8.32 11.31
CA LEU A 236 7.86 -9.13 10.76
C LEU A 236 8.58 -8.39 9.63
N ILE A 237 9.89 -8.26 9.77
CA ILE A 237 10.80 -7.72 8.75
C ILE A 237 11.80 -8.81 8.41
N GLU A 238 11.86 -9.20 7.15
CA GLU A 238 12.71 -10.29 6.70
C GLU A 238 14.17 -9.86 6.59
N LYS A 239 15.07 -10.61 7.22
CA LYS A 239 16.52 -10.51 7.07
C LYS A 239 17.04 -11.47 6.01
N LYS A 240 16.42 -12.64 5.92
CA LYS A 240 16.72 -13.70 4.99
C LYS A 240 15.45 -14.49 4.71
N GLU A 241 15.29 -15.00 3.49
CA GLU A 241 14.14 -15.83 3.12
C GLU A 241 14.00 -17.02 4.10
N PRO A 242 12.86 -17.14 4.77
CA PRO A 242 12.63 -18.19 5.74
C PRO A 242 12.25 -19.52 5.05
N ASP A 243 12.55 -20.62 5.72
CA ASP A 243 12.03 -21.92 5.33
C ASP A 243 10.51 -21.97 5.53
N LYS A 244 9.80 -22.67 4.63
CA LYS A 244 8.34 -22.75 4.63
C LYS A 244 7.74 -23.23 5.97
N ASP A 245 8.47 -24.07 6.70
CA ASP A 245 8.01 -24.59 7.99
C ASP A 245 8.09 -23.56 9.12
N ILE A 246 8.98 -22.58 9.02
CA ILE A 246 9.09 -21.47 9.98
C ILE A 246 7.93 -20.49 9.80
N ILE A 247 7.55 -20.22 8.56
CA ILE A 247 6.42 -19.32 8.25
C ILE A 247 5.09 -19.87 8.79
N LYS A 248 4.90 -21.18 8.79
CA LYS A 248 3.65 -21.81 9.27
C LYS A 248 3.47 -21.77 10.79
N LYS A 249 4.57 -21.67 11.55
CA LYS A 249 4.53 -21.70 13.03
C LYS A 249 3.82 -20.49 13.64
N PRO A 250 4.02 -19.22 13.21
CA PRO A 250 3.28 -18.08 13.72
C PRO A 250 1.76 -18.21 13.57
N VAL A 251 1.29 -18.78 12.45
CA VAL A 251 -0.16 -18.99 12.19
C VAL A 251 -0.81 -19.91 13.21
N SER A 252 -0.07 -20.90 13.75
CA SER A 252 -0.60 -21.84 14.73
C SER A 252 -0.85 -21.23 16.12
N TYR A 253 -0.26 -20.07 16.40
CA TYR A 253 -0.41 -19.35 17.69
C TYR A 253 -1.44 -18.24 17.65
N THR A 254 -1.84 -17.77 16.48
CA THR A 254 -2.87 -16.74 16.36
C THR A 254 -4.25 -17.38 16.19
N HIS A 255 -5.03 -17.44 17.28
CA HIS A 255 -6.45 -17.81 17.25
C HIS A 255 -7.34 -16.67 16.72
N LEU A 256 -6.79 -15.74 15.97
CA LEU A 256 -7.49 -14.57 15.48
C LEU A 256 -8.23 -14.90 14.18
N THR A 257 -9.43 -14.38 14.08
CA THR A 257 -10.18 -14.39 12.82
C THR A 257 -9.57 -13.38 11.86
N LEU A 258 -9.49 -13.75 10.57
CA LEU A 258 -9.10 -12.82 9.51
C LEU A 258 -9.91 -11.51 9.60
N PRO A 259 -9.31 -10.37 9.26
CA PRO A 259 -10.02 -9.12 9.11
C PRO A 259 -11.24 -9.26 8.21
N THR A 260 -12.24 -8.44 8.42
CA THR A 260 -13.48 -8.50 7.64
C THR A 260 -13.20 -8.16 6.18
N MET A 261 -13.57 -9.06 5.28
CA MET A 261 -13.50 -8.79 3.84
C MET A 261 -14.63 -7.83 3.46
N ARG A 262 -14.29 -6.72 2.81
CA ARG A 262 -15.25 -5.80 2.23
C ARG A 262 -15.54 -6.21 0.79
N THR A 263 -16.80 -6.48 0.49
CA THR A 263 -17.33 -6.59 -0.87
C THR A 263 -17.97 -5.26 -1.25
N VAL A 264 -17.65 -4.76 -2.43
CA VAL A 264 -18.34 -3.59 -3.02
C VAL A 264 -19.57 -4.07 -3.75
#